data_93b2b9b0c70da9580d9578fd31b8d479
#
_entry.id   93b2b9b0c70da9580d9578fd31b8d479
#
_cell.length_a   1.000
_cell.length_b   1.000
_cell.length_c   1.000
_cell.angle_alpha   90.00
_cell.angle_beta   90.00
_cell.angle_gamma   90.00
#
_symmetry.space_group_name_H-M   'P 1'
#
loop_
_entity.id
_entity.type
_entity.pdbx_description
1 polymer ?
#
loop_
_entity_poly.entity_id
_entity_poly.type
_entity_poly.pdbx_seq_one_letter_code
_entity_poly.pdbx_strand_id
1 'polypeptide(L)'
;MSTHEDLYELPDDRAVLLVRDAMDRTTADLPPLPDLVGPARAQGRRRKARVRFAIGGGALAVAALGMAAAVALPTDGSGRQVGGVIDVAAPPSSTAPLPPVHIDPTPGESSMADLPPAERAKQENFQNQAVPLLQRLLPQTVGTVRRTDLNVRLYEAEKDGKTFHITFSVRPFSEGTDPRPCRESKGQVCKKAVLSDGIEATAATGPINNGNVTATRLSFRYGKSEVELSVGPHDESNTSAPVTNDQLLDLAKDRAFMDLVKASDEDPVEKEQKSVVGG
;
A
#
# COMPACT_ATOMS: atom_id res chain seq x y z
N MET A 1 -45.70 -37.36 -13.04
CA MET A 1 -44.39 -37.67 -12.46
C MET A 1 -43.51 -38.03 -13.63
N SER A 2 -42.76 -37.06 -14.16
CA SER A 2 -41.81 -37.25 -15.26
C SER A 2 -40.46 -36.91 -14.72
N THR A 3 -39.64 -37.93 -14.54
CA THR A 3 -38.22 -37.81 -14.18
C THR A 3 -37.46 -37.35 -15.40
N HIS A 4 -36.97 -36.13 -15.32
CA HIS A 4 -35.98 -35.58 -16.28
C HIS A 4 -34.62 -36.11 -15.82
N GLU A 5 -34.12 -37.15 -16.45
CA GLU A 5 -32.71 -37.57 -16.35
C GLU A 5 -31.92 -36.63 -17.23
N ASP A 6 -31.17 -35.71 -16.63
CA ASP A 6 -30.14 -34.91 -17.27
C ASP A 6 -28.98 -35.84 -17.66
N LEU A 7 -29.00 -36.26 -18.89
CA LEU A 7 -27.85 -36.88 -19.57
C LEU A 7 -26.73 -35.85 -19.66
N TYR A 8 -25.79 -35.84 -18.73
CA TYR A 8 -24.47 -35.25 -18.92
C TYR A 8 -23.80 -36.05 -20.03
N GLU A 9 -23.91 -35.53 -21.26
CA GLU A 9 -23.07 -35.98 -22.38
C GLU A 9 -21.62 -35.74 -21.98
N LEU A 10 -20.89 -36.84 -21.74
CA LEU A 10 -19.42 -36.80 -21.64
C LEU A 10 -18.84 -36.24 -22.94
N PRO A 11 -17.90 -35.29 -22.87
CA PRO A 11 -17.28 -34.73 -24.05
C PRO A 11 -16.75 -35.88 -24.91
N ASP A 12 -17.14 -35.87 -26.19
CA ASP A 12 -16.73 -36.85 -27.17
C ASP A 12 -15.20 -36.93 -27.21
N ASP A 13 -14.63 -38.06 -26.75
CA ASP A 13 -13.18 -38.30 -26.69
C ASP A 13 -12.48 -37.97 -28.03
N ARG A 14 -13.22 -38.06 -29.13
CA ARG A 14 -12.76 -37.71 -30.46
C ARG A 14 -12.57 -36.20 -30.64
N ALA A 15 -13.42 -35.36 -30.03
CA ALA A 15 -13.26 -33.93 -30.06
C ALA A 15 -12.05 -33.49 -29.25
N VAL A 16 -11.79 -34.12 -28.11
CA VAL A 16 -10.61 -33.87 -27.26
C VAL A 16 -9.32 -34.25 -28.01
N LEU A 17 -9.30 -35.37 -28.71
CA LEU A 17 -8.16 -35.79 -29.50
C LEU A 17 -7.88 -34.87 -30.71
N LEU A 18 -8.93 -34.37 -31.39
CA LEU A 18 -8.77 -33.40 -32.48
C LEU A 18 -8.21 -32.06 -32.01
N VAL A 19 -8.67 -31.54 -30.84
CA VAL A 19 -8.14 -30.31 -30.26
C VAL A 19 -6.67 -30.49 -29.87
N ARG A 20 -6.31 -31.64 -29.27
CA ARG A 20 -4.93 -31.94 -28.89
C ARG A 20 -4.03 -32.02 -30.10
N ASP A 21 -4.44 -32.73 -31.17
CA ASP A 21 -3.68 -32.87 -32.41
C ASP A 21 -3.52 -31.50 -33.12
N ALA A 22 -4.55 -30.62 -33.07
CA ALA A 22 -4.45 -29.27 -33.59
C ALA A 22 -3.47 -28.40 -32.78
N MET A 23 -3.44 -28.53 -31.46
CA MET A 23 -2.49 -27.80 -30.59
C MET A 23 -1.05 -28.33 -30.85
N ASP A 24 -0.86 -29.62 -30.92
CA ASP A 24 0.47 -30.22 -31.18
C ASP A 24 1.04 -29.78 -32.54
N ARG A 25 0.20 -29.66 -33.58
CA ARG A 25 0.63 -29.14 -34.89
C ARG A 25 0.98 -27.66 -34.86
N THR A 26 0.22 -26.83 -34.11
CA THR A 26 0.52 -25.38 -34.02
C THR A 26 1.76 -25.09 -33.19
N THR A 27 2.16 -25.97 -32.28
CA THR A 27 3.36 -25.82 -31.45
C THR A 27 4.61 -26.47 -32.03
N ALA A 28 4.47 -27.41 -33.01
CA ALA A 28 5.58 -28.15 -33.57
C ALA A 28 6.63 -27.28 -34.28
N ASP A 29 6.20 -26.17 -34.88
CA ASP A 29 7.06 -25.24 -35.63
C ASP A 29 7.53 -24.04 -34.81
N LEU A 30 7.21 -23.98 -33.50
CA LEU A 30 7.69 -22.91 -32.65
C LEU A 30 9.17 -23.08 -32.32
N PRO A 31 9.99 -22.03 -32.47
CA PRO A 31 11.38 -22.10 -32.05
C PRO A 31 11.46 -22.41 -30.55
N PRO A 32 12.46 -23.18 -30.11
CA PRO A 32 12.61 -23.51 -28.70
C PRO A 32 12.65 -22.24 -27.89
N LEU A 33 11.79 -22.17 -26.85
CA LEU A 33 11.72 -21.02 -25.94
C LEU A 33 13.12 -20.81 -25.34
N PRO A 34 13.64 -19.57 -25.39
CA PRO A 34 14.90 -19.25 -24.73
C PRO A 34 14.81 -19.61 -23.24
N ASP A 35 15.88 -20.20 -22.70
CA ASP A 35 15.94 -20.51 -21.27
C ASP A 35 15.92 -19.22 -20.43
N LEU A 36 14.73 -18.83 -20.04
CA LEU A 36 14.49 -17.64 -19.19
C LEU A 36 14.74 -17.92 -17.70
N VAL A 37 14.94 -19.18 -17.32
CA VAL A 37 15.11 -19.59 -15.89
C VAL A 37 16.41 -19.04 -15.33
N GLY A 38 17.49 -19.10 -16.11
CA GLY A 38 18.80 -18.57 -15.72
C GLY A 38 18.78 -17.06 -15.47
N PRO A 39 18.36 -16.25 -16.45
CA PRO A 39 18.23 -14.79 -16.30
C PRO A 39 17.26 -14.38 -15.19
N ALA A 40 16.09 -15.03 -15.08
CA ALA A 40 15.10 -14.73 -14.03
C ALA A 40 15.64 -15.02 -12.62
N ARG A 41 16.35 -16.13 -12.44
CA ARG A 41 17.01 -16.43 -11.15
C ARG A 41 18.16 -15.48 -10.83
N ALA A 42 18.92 -15.04 -11.82
CA ALA A 42 20.01 -14.07 -11.65
C ALA A 42 19.44 -12.70 -11.26
N GLN A 43 18.35 -12.28 -11.90
CA GLN A 43 17.65 -11.02 -11.61
C GLN A 43 17.04 -11.04 -10.19
N GLY A 44 16.39 -12.14 -9.81
CA GLY A 44 15.85 -12.33 -8.45
C GLY A 44 16.93 -12.29 -7.36
N ARG A 45 18.11 -12.90 -7.62
CA ARG A 45 19.25 -12.85 -6.68
C ARG A 45 19.84 -11.45 -6.57
N ARG A 46 19.97 -10.72 -7.68
CA ARG A 46 20.44 -9.31 -7.67
C ARG A 46 19.49 -8.37 -6.93
N ARG A 47 18.18 -8.56 -7.10
CA ARG A 47 17.14 -7.83 -6.38
C ARG A 47 17.23 -8.07 -4.86
N LYS A 48 17.37 -9.34 -4.46
CA LYS A 48 17.51 -9.73 -3.04
C LYS A 48 18.81 -9.25 -2.41
N ALA A 49 19.92 -9.19 -3.15
CA ALA A 49 21.19 -8.66 -2.68
C ALA A 49 21.14 -7.13 -2.49
N ARG A 50 20.52 -6.39 -3.42
CA ARG A 50 20.42 -4.91 -3.33
C ARG A 50 19.57 -4.48 -2.14
N VAL A 51 18.44 -5.16 -1.87
CA VAL A 51 17.63 -4.89 -0.68
C VAL A 51 18.43 -5.09 0.61
N ARG A 52 19.29 -6.12 0.67
CA ARG A 52 20.13 -6.37 1.85
C ARG A 52 21.23 -5.32 2.04
N PHE A 53 21.79 -4.75 0.97
CA PHE A 53 22.81 -3.70 1.07
C PHE A 53 22.22 -2.33 1.43
N ALA A 54 20.98 -2.03 1.00
CA ALA A 54 20.28 -0.80 1.39
C ALA A 54 19.96 -0.74 2.90
N ILE A 55 19.65 -1.89 3.51
CA ILE A 55 19.35 -1.99 4.95
C ILE A 55 20.63 -1.90 5.80
N GLY A 56 21.77 -2.41 5.31
CA GLY A 56 23.05 -2.39 6.07
C GLY A 56 23.77 -1.04 6.10
N GLY A 57 23.52 -0.15 5.16
CA GLY A 57 24.19 1.15 5.05
C GLY A 57 23.62 2.26 5.92
N GLY A 58 22.36 2.16 6.33
CA GLY A 58 21.67 3.21 7.09
C GLY A 58 21.98 3.24 8.59
N ALA A 59 22.42 2.12 9.17
CA ALA A 59 22.61 2.02 10.62
C ALA A 59 23.91 2.67 11.15
N LEU A 60 24.89 2.97 10.29
CA LEU A 60 26.17 3.55 10.72
C LEU A 60 26.23 5.09 10.64
N ALA A 61 25.28 5.76 10.00
CA ALA A 61 25.29 7.21 9.84
C ALA A 61 24.66 7.97 11.02
N VAL A 62 23.90 7.32 11.89
CA VAL A 62 23.19 7.99 13.00
C VAL A 62 24.05 8.11 14.27
N ALA A 63 25.13 7.35 14.39
CA ALA A 63 26.00 7.38 15.59
C ALA A 63 27.02 8.54 15.64
N ALA A 64 27.17 9.32 14.55
CA ALA A 64 28.23 10.35 14.46
C ALA A 64 27.77 11.80 14.72
N LEU A 65 26.48 12.06 14.95
CA LEU A 65 25.95 13.43 15.18
C LEU A 65 25.50 13.72 16.62
N GLY A 66 25.79 12.85 17.57
CA GLY A 66 25.33 12.93 18.96
C GLY A 66 26.28 13.59 19.97
N MET A 67 27.42 14.15 19.56
CA MET A 67 28.38 14.74 20.51
C MET A 67 28.91 16.10 20.05
N ALA A 68 28.12 17.14 20.13
CA ALA A 68 28.63 18.53 20.18
C ALA A 68 27.52 19.52 20.56
N ALA A 69 27.08 19.57 21.80
CA ALA A 69 26.49 20.78 22.39
C ALA A 69 26.38 20.65 23.90
N ALA A 70 27.50 20.74 24.57
CA ALA A 70 27.56 21.01 25.99
C ALA A 70 28.72 21.97 26.27
N VAL A 71 28.51 23.28 26.10
CA VAL A 71 29.33 24.30 26.79
C VAL A 71 28.52 25.58 26.95
N ALA A 72 28.55 26.05 28.23
CA ALA A 72 28.38 27.42 28.75
C ALA A 72 26.97 27.88 29.12
N LEU A 73 26.71 27.74 30.41
CA LEU A 73 26.00 28.69 31.24
C LEU A 73 26.98 29.66 31.88
N PRO A 74 26.68 30.96 31.93
CA PRO A 74 27.08 31.78 33.08
C PRO A 74 25.85 32.09 33.95
N THR A 75 26.02 31.81 35.25
CA THR A 75 25.26 32.34 36.37
C THR A 75 25.49 33.82 36.49
N ASP A 76 24.45 34.60 36.65
CA ASP A 76 24.30 35.55 37.77
C ASP A 76 23.04 36.41 37.64
N GLY A 77 22.42 36.70 38.76
CA GLY A 77 21.57 37.88 38.87
C GLY A 77 20.16 37.69 39.45
N SER A 78 20.07 37.79 40.74
CA SER A 78 18.89 38.02 41.59
C SER A 78 17.83 38.93 40.99
N GLY A 79 16.56 38.53 41.04
CA GLY A 79 15.42 39.41 40.73
C GLY A 79 14.07 38.77 41.04
N ARG A 80 13.57 39.03 42.19
CA ARG A 80 12.27 38.66 42.73
C ARG A 80 11.17 39.35 41.94
N GLN A 81 10.31 38.63 41.21
CA GLN A 81 9.03 39.14 40.79
C GLN A 81 7.95 38.04 40.83
N VAL A 82 6.99 38.24 41.69
CA VAL A 82 5.71 37.57 41.81
C VAL A 82 4.85 38.02 40.60
N GLY A 83 4.51 37.11 39.74
CA GLY A 83 3.57 37.34 38.65
C GLY A 83 3.09 36.00 38.13
N GLY A 84 1.83 35.65 38.34
CA GLY A 84 1.24 34.41 37.83
C GLY A 84 1.34 34.35 36.34
N VAL A 85 2.23 33.49 35.84
CA VAL A 85 2.30 33.17 34.42
C VAL A 85 1.30 32.06 34.19
N ILE A 86 0.24 32.39 33.45
CA ILE A 86 -0.61 31.39 32.79
C ILE A 86 0.33 30.59 31.91
N ASP A 87 0.54 29.33 32.25
CA ASP A 87 1.30 28.37 31.45
C ASP A 87 0.52 28.15 30.13
N VAL A 88 0.80 29.03 29.18
CA VAL A 88 0.33 28.83 27.81
C VAL A 88 1.12 27.62 27.30
N ALA A 89 0.47 26.46 27.30
CA ALA A 89 1.01 25.23 26.73
C ALA A 89 1.65 25.58 25.39
N ALA A 90 2.96 25.36 25.27
CA ALA A 90 3.68 25.56 24.03
C ALA A 90 2.95 24.78 22.93
N PRO A 91 2.73 25.37 21.74
CA PRO A 91 2.14 24.66 20.63
C PRO A 91 2.97 23.39 20.39
N PRO A 92 2.33 22.24 20.08
CA PRO A 92 3.04 21.00 19.85
C PRO A 92 4.13 21.26 18.81
N SER A 93 5.36 20.94 19.17
CA SER A 93 6.52 21.09 18.28
C SER A 93 6.19 20.39 16.99
N SER A 94 6.05 21.14 15.89
CA SER A 94 5.87 20.61 14.56
C SER A 94 7.12 19.82 14.21
N THR A 95 7.11 18.53 14.52
CA THR A 95 8.20 17.63 14.11
C THR A 95 8.21 17.60 12.59
N ALA A 96 9.28 18.06 11.97
CA ALA A 96 9.43 18.04 10.52
C ALA A 96 9.15 16.61 9.99
N PRO A 97 8.44 16.49 8.86
CA PRO A 97 8.15 15.17 8.29
C PRO A 97 9.42 14.38 8.07
N LEU A 98 9.41 13.09 8.41
CA LEU A 98 10.52 12.20 8.13
C LEU A 98 10.79 12.16 6.61
N PRO A 99 12.06 12.05 6.17
CA PRO A 99 12.39 11.92 4.76
C PRO A 99 11.69 10.68 4.17
N PRO A 100 11.36 10.70 2.87
CA PRO A 100 10.77 9.54 2.21
C PRO A 100 11.71 8.34 2.23
N VAL A 101 11.13 7.15 2.22
CA VAL A 101 11.88 5.92 1.95
C VAL A 101 12.16 5.86 0.46
N HIS A 102 13.42 5.66 0.09
CA HIS A 102 13.80 5.50 -1.31
C HIS A 102 13.52 4.06 -1.76
N ILE A 103 12.79 3.93 -2.88
CA ILE A 103 12.50 2.65 -3.52
C ILE A 103 12.98 2.72 -4.96
N ASP A 104 13.93 1.87 -5.34
CA ASP A 104 14.39 1.74 -6.72
C ASP A 104 13.23 1.29 -7.62
N PRO A 105 12.86 2.04 -8.68
CA PRO A 105 11.84 1.62 -9.61
C PRO A 105 12.29 0.35 -10.38
N THR A 106 11.32 -0.49 -10.71
CA THR A 106 11.58 -1.64 -11.58
C THR A 106 11.72 -1.18 -13.04
N PRO A 107 12.41 -1.93 -13.93
CA PRO A 107 12.51 -1.56 -15.33
C PRO A 107 11.14 -1.31 -15.97
N GLY A 108 10.94 -0.12 -16.52
CA GLY A 108 9.67 0.32 -17.09
C GLY A 108 8.67 0.94 -16.11
N GLU A 109 9.00 1.01 -14.84
CA GLU A 109 8.21 1.70 -13.82
C GLU A 109 8.71 3.15 -13.68
N SER A 110 7.80 4.11 -13.70
CA SER A 110 8.10 5.51 -13.45
C SER A 110 8.06 5.82 -11.96
N SER A 111 8.97 6.69 -11.51
CA SER A 111 9.00 7.19 -10.13
C SER A 111 8.41 8.60 -10.03
N MET A 112 8.18 9.07 -8.81
CA MET A 112 7.77 10.47 -8.59
C MET A 112 8.86 11.46 -9.04
N ALA A 113 10.13 11.03 -9.12
CA ALA A 113 11.22 11.85 -9.61
C ALA A 113 11.09 12.20 -11.11
N ASP A 114 10.40 11.34 -11.88
CA ASP A 114 10.19 11.51 -13.31
C ASP A 114 9.05 12.48 -13.64
N LEU A 115 8.27 12.89 -12.63
CA LEU A 115 7.13 13.78 -12.81
C LEU A 115 7.55 15.24 -12.99
N PRO A 116 6.75 16.05 -13.73
CA PRO A 116 6.90 17.49 -13.74
C PRO A 116 6.89 18.06 -12.31
N PRO A 117 7.68 19.11 -12.02
CA PRO A 117 7.82 19.64 -10.65
C PRO A 117 6.51 19.98 -9.96
N ALA A 118 5.54 20.54 -10.67
CA ALA A 118 4.22 20.87 -10.10
C ALA A 118 3.42 19.63 -9.72
N GLU A 119 3.44 18.59 -10.57
CA GLU A 119 2.75 17.32 -10.32
C GLU A 119 3.38 16.58 -9.14
N ARG A 120 4.72 16.56 -9.09
CA ARG A 120 5.48 16.01 -7.96
C ARG A 120 5.13 16.72 -6.66
N ALA A 121 5.17 18.04 -6.63
CA ALA A 121 4.85 18.82 -5.45
C ALA A 121 3.43 18.56 -4.93
N LYS A 122 2.46 18.39 -5.85
CA LYS A 122 1.08 18.03 -5.52
C LYS A 122 1.02 16.65 -4.84
N GLN A 123 1.69 15.65 -5.39
CA GLN A 123 1.73 14.29 -4.84
C GLN A 123 2.46 14.25 -3.49
N GLU A 124 3.57 14.95 -3.35
CA GLU A 124 4.30 15.07 -2.07
C GLU A 124 3.44 15.75 -1.00
N ASN A 125 2.68 16.79 -1.36
CA ASN A 125 1.76 17.46 -0.44
C ASN A 125 0.66 16.51 0.06
N PHE A 126 0.06 15.72 -0.81
CA PHE A 126 -0.89 14.68 -0.42
C PHE A 126 -0.26 13.68 0.57
N GLN A 127 0.93 13.14 0.25
CA GLN A 127 1.63 12.22 1.13
C GLN A 127 1.97 12.84 2.50
N ASN A 128 2.36 14.10 2.53
CA ASN A 128 2.66 14.82 3.76
C ASN A 128 1.42 15.00 4.66
N GLN A 129 0.22 15.06 4.08
CA GLN A 129 -1.04 15.06 4.83
C GLN A 129 -1.46 13.65 5.24
N ALA A 130 -1.25 12.66 4.38
CA ALA A 130 -1.63 11.27 4.63
C ALA A 130 -0.78 10.60 5.73
N VAL A 131 0.53 10.83 5.78
CA VAL A 131 1.43 10.18 6.75
C VAL A 131 1.02 10.39 8.20
N PRO A 132 0.86 11.63 8.72
CA PRO A 132 0.46 11.85 10.11
C PRO A 132 -0.95 11.30 10.41
N LEU A 133 -1.81 11.29 9.40
CA LEU A 133 -3.15 10.75 9.51
C LEU A 133 -3.12 9.22 9.64
N LEU A 134 -2.42 8.53 8.75
CA LEU A 134 -2.24 7.08 8.81
C LEU A 134 -1.51 6.66 10.09
N GLN A 135 -0.48 7.41 10.51
CA GLN A 135 0.24 7.15 11.77
C GLN A 135 -0.68 7.21 12.99
N ARG A 136 -1.64 8.12 12.99
CA ARG A 136 -2.60 8.28 14.09
C ARG A 136 -3.70 7.22 14.07
N LEU A 137 -4.18 6.85 12.91
CA LEU A 137 -5.38 6.02 12.74
C LEU A 137 -5.08 4.53 12.64
N LEU A 138 -3.93 4.15 12.10
CA LEU A 138 -3.52 2.76 12.08
C LEU A 138 -3.11 2.30 13.49
N PRO A 139 -3.30 1.02 13.83
CA PRO A 139 -2.89 0.50 15.13
C PRO A 139 -1.38 0.58 15.31
N GLN A 140 -0.92 0.77 16.55
CA GLN A 140 0.51 0.86 16.87
C GLN A 140 1.31 -0.41 16.50
N THR A 141 0.63 -1.52 16.26
CA THR A 141 1.24 -2.76 15.77
C THR A 141 1.81 -2.63 14.36
N VAL A 142 1.33 -1.66 13.57
CA VAL A 142 1.86 -1.36 12.23
C VAL A 142 3.23 -0.67 12.31
N GLY A 143 3.45 0.16 13.33
CA GLY A 143 4.71 0.85 13.56
C GLY A 143 4.75 2.29 13.03
N THR A 144 5.94 2.75 12.65
CA THR A 144 6.17 4.13 12.17
C THR A 144 5.92 4.22 10.68
N VAL A 145 4.92 5.01 10.28
CA VAL A 145 4.54 5.20 8.88
C VAL A 145 5.42 6.25 8.21
N ARG A 146 5.93 5.94 7.02
CA ARG A 146 6.73 6.83 6.19
C ARG A 146 6.21 6.80 4.75
N ARG A 147 6.28 7.94 4.06
CA ARG A 147 6.03 8.00 2.61
C ARG A 147 7.20 7.41 1.83
N THR A 148 6.94 6.95 0.61
CA THR A 148 8.01 6.53 -0.32
C THR A 148 8.18 7.58 -1.42
N ASP A 149 9.31 7.55 -2.13
CA ASP A 149 9.57 8.41 -3.28
C ASP A 149 9.21 7.77 -4.63
N LEU A 150 8.77 6.51 -4.62
CA LEU A 150 8.42 5.78 -5.83
C LEU A 150 7.06 6.21 -6.38
N ASN A 151 6.02 6.24 -5.52
CA ASN A 151 4.65 6.44 -5.97
C ASN A 151 3.82 7.09 -4.86
N VAL A 152 2.90 7.99 -5.24
CA VAL A 152 2.06 8.76 -4.29
C VAL A 152 1.22 7.89 -3.36
N ARG A 153 0.82 6.71 -3.80
CA ARG A 153 -0.02 5.78 -3.04
C ARG A 153 0.76 4.82 -2.14
N LEU A 154 2.10 4.77 -2.25
CA LEU A 154 2.92 3.80 -1.52
C LEU A 154 3.53 4.42 -0.27
N TYR A 155 3.37 3.72 0.84
CA TYR A 155 3.95 4.03 2.14
C TYR A 155 4.57 2.77 2.72
N GLU A 156 5.47 2.94 3.65
CA GLU A 156 6.03 1.86 4.44
C GLU A 156 5.83 2.15 5.93
N ALA A 157 5.59 1.10 6.68
CA ALA A 157 5.57 1.16 8.13
C ALA A 157 6.57 0.19 8.71
N GLU A 158 7.35 0.65 9.69
CA GLU A 158 8.40 -0.14 10.32
C GLU A 158 8.10 -0.38 11.80
N LYS A 159 8.14 -1.65 12.20
CA LYS A 159 7.96 -2.10 13.58
C LYS A 159 8.87 -3.28 13.90
N ASP A 160 9.73 -3.13 14.90
CA ASP A 160 10.61 -4.20 15.41
C ASP A 160 11.42 -4.88 14.29
N GLY A 161 11.99 -4.09 13.36
CA GLY A 161 12.76 -4.55 12.22
C GLY A 161 11.92 -5.20 11.10
N LYS A 162 10.60 -5.12 11.17
CA LYS A 162 9.68 -5.58 10.12
C LYS A 162 9.13 -4.40 9.36
N THR A 163 9.13 -4.49 8.02
CA THR A 163 8.56 -3.48 7.13
C THR A 163 7.25 -3.99 6.54
N PHE A 164 6.19 -3.24 6.74
CA PHE A 164 4.87 -3.49 6.17
C PHE A 164 4.59 -2.47 5.07
N HIS A 165 4.20 -2.95 3.89
CA HIS A 165 3.83 -2.07 2.79
C HIS A 165 2.39 -1.61 2.95
N ILE A 166 2.17 -0.30 2.84
CA ILE A 166 0.85 0.30 2.88
C ILE A 166 0.56 0.92 1.53
N THR A 167 -0.60 0.63 0.97
CA THR A 167 -1.13 1.34 -0.19
C THR A 167 -2.32 2.19 0.26
N PHE A 168 -2.26 3.50 0.05
CA PHE A 168 -3.39 4.40 0.20
C PHE A 168 -3.60 5.15 -1.11
N SER A 169 -4.71 4.87 -1.78
CA SER A 169 -5.06 5.34 -3.12
C SER A 169 -6.43 5.98 -3.11
N VAL A 170 -6.53 7.17 -3.70
CA VAL A 170 -7.79 7.86 -4.02
C VAL A 170 -7.71 8.24 -5.48
N ARG A 171 -8.30 7.42 -6.33
CA ARG A 171 -8.16 7.57 -7.79
C ARG A 171 -9.50 7.67 -8.48
N PRO A 172 -9.62 8.45 -9.55
CA PRO A 172 -10.80 8.45 -10.39
C PRO A 172 -11.09 7.03 -10.91
N PHE A 173 -12.35 6.61 -10.90
CA PHE A 173 -12.74 5.33 -11.47
C PHE A 173 -13.43 5.54 -12.82
N SER A 174 -13.24 4.57 -13.72
CA SER A 174 -13.95 4.54 -15.00
C SER A 174 -15.39 4.10 -14.81
N GLU A 175 -16.32 4.74 -15.51
CA GLU A 175 -17.71 4.30 -15.54
C GLU A 175 -17.79 2.84 -16.00
N GLY A 176 -18.60 2.05 -15.32
CA GLY A 176 -18.79 0.63 -15.63
C GLY A 176 -17.86 -0.34 -14.85
N THR A 177 -16.91 0.15 -14.06
CA THR A 177 -16.18 -0.70 -13.11
C THR A 177 -16.96 -0.81 -11.80
N ASP A 178 -17.67 -1.91 -11.62
CA ASP A 178 -18.26 -2.19 -10.31
C ASP A 178 -17.18 -2.53 -9.29
N PRO A 179 -17.32 -2.04 -8.03
CA PRO A 179 -16.43 -2.48 -6.97
C PRO A 179 -16.51 -4.01 -6.91
N ARG A 180 -15.35 -4.65 -6.91
CA ARG A 180 -15.33 -6.12 -6.79
C ARG A 180 -16.04 -6.51 -5.49
N PRO A 181 -17.15 -7.27 -5.58
CA PRO A 181 -17.83 -7.69 -4.37
C PRO A 181 -16.85 -8.51 -3.53
N CYS A 182 -16.78 -8.20 -2.24
CA CYS A 182 -16.04 -9.06 -1.33
C CYS A 182 -16.76 -10.41 -1.29
N ARG A 183 -16.09 -11.43 -1.78
CA ARG A 183 -16.59 -12.81 -1.73
C ARG A 183 -15.80 -13.53 -0.66
N GLU A 184 -16.50 -14.02 0.34
CA GLU A 184 -15.90 -14.97 1.26
C GLU A 184 -15.49 -16.22 0.48
N SER A 185 -14.22 -16.53 0.56
CA SER A 185 -13.64 -17.70 -0.06
C SER A 185 -12.67 -18.35 0.93
N LYS A 186 -12.13 -19.51 0.60
CA LYS A 186 -11.18 -20.21 1.46
C LYS A 186 -10.01 -19.28 1.83
N GLY A 187 -9.92 -18.89 3.10
CA GLY A 187 -8.88 -18.03 3.63
C GLY A 187 -9.13 -16.52 3.50
N GLN A 188 -10.24 -16.08 2.85
CA GLN A 188 -10.62 -14.68 2.78
C GLN A 188 -11.84 -14.38 3.67
N VAL A 189 -11.69 -13.39 4.55
CA VAL A 189 -12.75 -12.91 5.44
C VAL A 189 -13.12 -11.49 5.04
N CYS A 190 -14.44 -11.26 4.87
CA CYS A 190 -14.98 -9.97 4.45
C CYS A 190 -15.85 -9.37 5.56
N LYS A 191 -15.74 -8.05 5.75
CA LYS A 191 -16.64 -7.26 6.59
C LYS A 191 -17.12 -6.04 5.82
N LYS A 192 -18.37 -5.64 6.04
CA LYS A 192 -18.97 -4.44 5.48
C LYS A 192 -19.41 -3.50 6.58
N ALA A 193 -19.34 -2.22 6.31
CA ALA A 193 -19.93 -1.17 7.16
C ALA A 193 -20.50 -0.07 6.28
N VAL A 194 -21.48 0.62 6.83
CA VAL A 194 -21.95 1.89 6.26
C VAL A 194 -21.23 3.02 6.98
N LEU A 195 -20.52 3.84 6.21
CA LEU A 195 -19.85 5.05 6.69
C LEU A 195 -20.85 6.21 6.78
N SER A 196 -20.37 7.41 7.13
CA SER A 196 -21.15 8.63 6.99
C SER A 196 -21.68 8.78 5.56
N ASP A 197 -22.80 9.45 5.40
CA ASP A 197 -23.46 9.73 4.11
C ASP A 197 -23.93 8.47 3.34
N GLY A 198 -24.09 7.33 4.04
CA GLY A 198 -24.61 6.10 3.46
C GLY A 198 -23.60 5.36 2.56
N ILE A 199 -22.33 5.69 2.62
CA ILE A 199 -21.28 5.07 1.81
C ILE A 199 -21.03 3.65 2.31
N GLU A 200 -21.18 2.64 1.43
CA GLU A 200 -20.81 1.26 1.74
C GLU A 200 -19.30 1.06 1.62
N ALA A 201 -18.66 0.64 2.71
CA ALA A 201 -17.26 0.26 2.75
C ALA A 201 -17.12 -1.25 2.98
N THR A 202 -16.11 -1.83 2.36
CA THR A 202 -15.77 -3.24 2.52
C THR A 202 -14.33 -3.38 2.97
N ALA A 203 -14.10 -4.13 4.05
CA ALA A 203 -12.78 -4.55 4.46
C ALA A 203 -12.62 -6.06 4.25
N ALA A 204 -11.50 -6.48 3.73
CA ALA A 204 -11.19 -7.87 3.43
C ALA A 204 -9.78 -8.24 3.92
N THR A 205 -9.68 -9.35 4.65
CA THR A 205 -8.39 -9.98 4.95
C THR A 205 -8.28 -11.27 4.16
N GLY A 206 -7.20 -11.46 3.45
CA GLY A 206 -7.00 -12.66 2.62
C GLY A 206 -5.55 -12.96 2.33
N PRO A 207 -5.25 -14.20 1.88
CA PRO A 207 -3.89 -14.62 1.55
C PRO A 207 -3.34 -13.87 0.34
N ILE A 208 -2.04 -13.61 0.34
CA ILE A 208 -1.31 -13.07 -0.80
C ILE A 208 -0.55 -14.21 -1.48
N ASN A 209 -0.61 -14.26 -2.81
CA ASN A 209 0.17 -15.18 -3.64
C ASN A 209 0.06 -16.66 -3.24
N ASN A 210 -1.11 -17.11 -2.82
CA ASN A 210 -1.35 -18.48 -2.32
C ASN A 210 -0.47 -18.85 -1.09
N GLY A 211 0.08 -17.86 -0.41
CA GLY A 211 0.90 -18.03 0.79
C GLY A 211 0.07 -18.14 2.07
N ASN A 212 0.76 -18.40 3.18
CA ASN A 212 0.13 -18.46 4.52
C ASN A 212 0.01 -17.06 5.16
N VAL A 213 0.52 -16.01 4.52
CA VAL A 213 0.47 -14.64 5.01
C VAL A 213 -0.67 -13.87 4.39
N THR A 214 -1.28 -12.99 5.17
CA THR A 214 -2.46 -12.24 4.74
C THR A 214 -2.19 -10.75 4.68
N ALA A 215 -2.83 -10.08 3.71
CA ALA A 215 -3.02 -8.63 3.69
C ALA A 215 -4.43 -8.29 4.14
N THR A 216 -4.60 -7.07 4.63
CA THR A 216 -5.91 -6.52 4.94
C THR A 216 -6.13 -5.26 4.10
N ARG A 217 -7.28 -5.20 3.44
CA ARG A 217 -7.65 -4.12 2.51
C ARG A 217 -9.01 -3.57 2.88
N LEU A 218 -9.13 -2.25 2.84
CA LEU A 218 -10.36 -1.49 2.84
C LEU A 218 -10.62 -0.94 1.45
N SER A 219 -11.84 -0.97 0.98
CA SER A 219 -12.26 -0.34 -0.28
C SER A 219 -13.67 0.22 -0.20
N PHE A 220 -13.89 1.38 -0.82
CA PHE A 220 -15.21 2.01 -0.99
C PHE A 220 -15.16 3.03 -2.12
N ARG A 221 -16.34 3.50 -2.55
CA ARG A 221 -16.47 4.61 -3.50
C ARG A 221 -16.82 5.90 -2.77
N TYR A 222 -16.18 6.98 -3.15
CA TYR A 222 -16.47 8.33 -2.71
C TYR A 222 -16.52 9.26 -3.92
N GLY A 223 -17.64 9.93 -4.13
CA GLY A 223 -17.80 10.82 -5.28
C GLY A 223 -17.48 10.13 -6.60
N LYS A 224 -16.45 10.58 -7.28
CA LYS A 224 -15.93 10.04 -8.54
C LYS A 224 -14.71 9.14 -8.36
N SER A 225 -14.33 8.86 -7.12
CA SER A 225 -13.10 8.13 -6.81
C SER A 225 -13.35 6.76 -6.19
N GLU A 226 -12.48 5.82 -6.52
CA GLU A 226 -12.29 4.58 -5.78
C GLU A 226 -11.23 4.82 -4.71
N VAL A 227 -11.57 4.51 -3.46
CA VAL A 227 -10.67 4.60 -2.32
C VAL A 227 -10.21 3.21 -1.93
N GLU A 228 -8.90 3.03 -1.82
CA GLU A 228 -8.27 1.80 -1.34
C GLU A 228 -7.24 2.14 -0.25
N LEU A 229 -7.33 1.44 0.87
CA LEU A 229 -6.29 1.40 1.89
C LEU A 229 -5.95 -0.05 2.16
N SER A 230 -4.72 -0.46 1.92
CA SER A 230 -4.29 -1.83 2.21
C SER A 230 -3.00 -1.85 3.01
N VAL A 231 -2.89 -2.83 3.90
CA VAL A 231 -1.66 -3.14 4.64
C VAL A 231 -1.24 -4.54 4.24
N GLY A 232 -0.06 -4.64 3.63
CA GLY A 232 0.55 -5.88 3.22
C GLY A 232 1.27 -6.59 4.36
N PRO A 233 1.69 -7.84 4.16
CA PRO A 233 2.53 -8.58 5.10
C PRO A 233 3.98 -8.10 5.03
N HIS A 234 4.78 -8.53 6.00
CA HIS A 234 6.23 -8.52 5.90
C HIS A 234 6.71 -9.84 5.30
N ASP A 235 7.15 -9.79 4.05
CA ASP A 235 7.46 -11.00 3.26
C ASP A 235 8.66 -11.79 3.80
N GLU A 236 9.71 -11.11 4.29
CA GLU A 236 10.94 -11.79 4.73
C GLU A 236 10.73 -12.72 5.93
N SER A 237 9.86 -12.34 6.87
CA SER A 237 9.55 -13.15 8.05
C SER A 237 8.20 -13.86 7.96
N ASN A 238 7.52 -13.85 6.80
CA ASN A 238 6.18 -14.37 6.62
C ASN A 238 5.20 -13.92 7.73
N THR A 239 5.25 -12.62 8.07
CA THR A 239 4.36 -12.04 9.07
C THR A 239 3.18 -11.37 8.38
N SER A 240 1.96 -11.80 8.68
CA SER A 240 0.73 -11.19 8.16
C SER A 240 0.58 -9.72 8.55
N ALA A 241 -0.22 -8.98 7.80
CA ALA A 241 -0.54 -7.59 8.12
C ALA A 241 -1.06 -7.46 9.56
N PRO A 242 -0.47 -6.58 10.38
CA PRO A 242 -0.82 -6.44 11.80
C PRO A 242 -2.04 -5.52 12.01
N VAL A 243 -3.05 -5.65 11.14
CA VAL A 243 -4.27 -4.85 11.15
C VAL A 243 -5.48 -5.72 10.81
N THR A 244 -6.61 -5.45 11.44
CA THR A 244 -7.86 -6.19 11.24
C THR A 244 -8.84 -5.42 10.34
N ASN A 245 -9.85 -6.13 9.83
CA ASN A 245 -10.95 -5.53 9.06
C ASN A 245 -11.67 -4.43 9.86
N ASP A 246 -11.93 -4.66 11.15
CA ASP A 246 -12.63 -3.70 12.00
C ASP A 246 -11.82 -2.42 12.15
N GLN A 247 -10.51 -2.52 12.37
CA GLN A 247 -9.63 -1.37 12.51
C GLN A 247 -9.59 -0.50 11.23
N LEU A 248 -9.59 -1.12 10.04
CA LEU A 248 -9.66 -0.37 8.79
C LEU A 248 -11.04 0.26 8.57
N LEU A 249 -12.13 -0.43 8.93
CA LEU A 249 -13.47 0.14 8.86
C LEU A 249 -13.65 1.31 9.83
N ASP A 250 -13.08 1.22 11.03
CA ASP A 250 -13.13 2.30 12.02
C ASP A 250 -12.27 3.50 11.58
N LEU A 251 -11.13 3.24 10.95
CA LEU A 251 -10.31 4.29 10.32
C LEU A 251 -11.13 5.07 9.26
N ALA A 252 -11.91 4.37 8.43
CA ALA A 252 -12.73 5.00 7.41
C ALA A 252 -13.86 5.87 7.98
N LYS A 253 -14.23 5.73 9.25
CA LYS A 253 -15.21 6.58 9.94
C LYS A 253 -14.60 7.88 10.48
N ASP A 254 -13.26 7.99 10.51
CA ASP A 254 -12.56 9.18 10.99
C ASP A 254 -12.81 10.35 10.04
N ARG A 255 -13.25 11.49 10.60
CA ARG A 255 -13.60 12.68 9.83
C ARG A 255 -12.39 13.21 9.03
N ALA A 256 -11.21 13.27 9.63
CA ALA A 256 -10.04 13.82 8.96
C ALA A 256 -9.57 12.92 7.80
N PHE A 257 -9.78 11.59 7.91
CA PHE A 257 -9.55 10.66 6.82
C PHE A 257 -10.51 10.93 5.66
N MET A 258 -11.81 11.09 5.95
CA MET A 258 -12.81 11.38 4.93
C MET A 258 -12.63 12.78 4.32
N ASP A 259 -12.18 13.77 5.10
CA ASP A 259 -11.86 15.11 4.58
C ASP A 259 -10.68 15.05 3.57
N LEU A 260 -9.65 14.22 3.83
CA LEU A 260 -8.55 14.00 2.89
C LEU A 260 -9.01 13.28 1.62
N VAL A 261 -9.88 12.25 1.76
CA VAL A 261 -10.49 11.55 0.63
C VAL A 261 -11.30 12.51 -0.23
N LYS A 262 -12.13 13.36 0.39
CA LYS A 262 -12.94 14.37 -0.29
C LYS A 262 -12.07 15.36 -1.07
N ALA A 263 -11.05 15.91 -0.45
CA ALA A 263 -10.12 16.84 -1.11
C ALA A 263 -9.45 16.18 -2.33
N SER A 264 -9.12 14.89 -2.24
CA SER A 264 -8.51 14.12 -3.34
C SER A 264 -9.50 13.75 -4.43
N ASP A 265 -10.78 13.59 -4.12
CA ASP A 265 -11.83 13.39 -5.13
C ASP A 265 -12.09 14.68 -5.94
N GLU A 266 -12.04 15.85 -5.28
CA GLU A 266 -12.20 17.17 -5.90
C GLU A 266 -11.00 17.54 -6.78
N ASP A 267 -9.77 17.21 -6.34
CA ASP A 267 -8.51 17.48 -7.04
C ASP A 267 -7.59 16.23 -7.08
N PRO A 268 -7.85 15.27 -7.97
CA PRO A 268 -7.17 13.98 -7.99
C PRO A 268 -5.64 14.09 -8.13
N VAL A 269 -4.92 13.39 -7.26
CA VAL A 269 -3.46 13.25 -7.32
C VAL A 269 -3.00 12.05 -8.12
N GLU A 270 -3.90 11.10 -8.35
CA GLU A 270 -3.69 9.92 -9.17
C GLU A 270 -4.46 10.03 -10.49
N LYS A 271 -3.91 9.42 -11.54
CA LYS A 271 -4.60 9.30 -12.85
C LYS A 271 -5.56 8.11 -12.83
N GLU A 272 -6.61 8.21 -13.63
CA GLU A 272 -7.50 7.09 -13.88
C GLU A 272 -6.70 5.88 -14.37
N GLN A 273 -6.91 4.73 -13.74
CA GLN A 273 -6.31 3.49 -14.20
C GLN A 273 -7.12 2.94 -15.37
N LYS A 274 -6.62 3.14 -16.59
CA LYS A 274 -7.18 2.47 -17.76
C LYS A 274 -6.87 0.98 -17.63
N SER A 275 -7.91 0.14 -17.55
CA SER A 275 -7.73 -1.30 -17.70
C SER A 275 -7.16 -1.57 -19.09
N VAL A 276 -5.93 -2.07 -19.15
CA VAL A 276 -5.42 -2.63 -20.41
C VAL A 276 -6.20 -3.93 -20.58
N VAL A 277 -7.18 -3.88 -21.48
CA VAL A 277 -7.83 -5.11 -21.96
C VAL A 277 -6.73 -5.85 -22.68
N GLY A 278 -6.21 -6.90 -22.01
CA GLY A 278 -5.22 -7.77 -22.59
C GLY A 278 -5.78 -8.38 -23.86
N GLY A 279 -5.08 -8.17 -24.95
CA GLY A 279 -5.34 -8.86 -26.22
C GLY A 279 -4.99 -10.35 -26.10
#